data_a5984cad81cdd2066ce808f5a0a0d552
#
_entry.id   a5984cad81cdd2066ce808f5a0a0d552
#
_cell.length_a   1.000
_cell.length_b   1.000
_cell.length_c   1.000
_cell.angle_alpha   90.00
_cell.angle_beta   90.00
_cell.angle_gamma   90.00
#
_symmetry.space_group_name_H-M   'P 1'
#
loop_
_entity.id
_entity.type
_entity.pdbx_description
1 polymer ?
#
loop_
_entity_poly.entity_id
_entity_poly.type
_entity_poly.pdbx_seq_one_letter_code
_entity_poly.pdbx_strand_id
1 'polypeptide(L)'
;MAAEGIKFTEAYSGGAVCSPSRASVLTGRTPFRTGVYRWVPADHFVHLPEDEVTLPELLRDAGYLTAHFGKWHLSHYEEERIGRSYNYKNFAYGGELVGQPSMDDYGYDYWFASGNVARPDHENPLNFFLNGEAMGKMGGFSAQIVAAQFEKWLQEAREAGEPFFVTIWFQEPHGPVNSDPRFVERYSELDNPSLQQYYANATQIDEAVATIVAALKEAGVYDDTLIWYTSDNGPEGRHAFGNFNQEDNPYIGSRYRGSTGGLRGRKRETHEGGIRVPAIISWPQGFAAAGIKPGTLSAEPIIGNDIFPTLLELAGVPIPKEITLDSQSILPILQGEAFQREKPLYWRNSYRWSWVGDLTFEAAIREGDWKLVSDTLRTEFELYNIVRDPRETTDLSAHYPEIFERMKATFIAYDKDVLAEAPSWYERDPRMKDKVPTGH
;
A
#
# COMPACT_ATOMS: atom_id res chain seq x y z
N MET A 1 6.31 3.03 19.18
CA MET A 1 6.64 3.78 17.96
C MET A 1 6.16 5.23 18.02
N ALA A 2 4.85 5.55 18.01
CA ALA A 2 4.38 6.95 17.96
C ALA A 2 4.90 7.84 19.12
N ALA A 3 5.06 7.30 20.31
CA ALA A 3 5.62 8.03 21.46
C ALA A 3 7.14 8.27 21.35
N GLU A 4 7.82 7.57 20.47
CA GLU A 4 9.28 7.65 20.25
C GLU A 4 9.64 8.25 18.89
N GLY A 5 8.63 8.53 18.05
CA GLY A 5 8.79 8.93 16.66
C GLY A 5 8.00 10.18 16.27
N ILE A 6 7.80 10.33 14.99
CA ILE A 6 6.95 11.34 14.36
C ILE A 6 5.66 10.67 13.88
N LYS A 7 4.51 11.20 14.28
CA LYS A 7 3.21 10.83 13.73
C LYS A 7 2.77 11.88 12.70
N PHE A 8 2.51 11.45 11.49
CA PHE A 8 1.99 12.31 10.44
C PHE A 8 0.46 12.29 10.46
N THR A 9 -0.14 13.47 10.46
CA THR A 9 -1.60 13.63 10.45
C THR A 9 -2.17 13.72 9.04
N GLU A 10 -1.32 13.99 8.05
CA GLU A 10 -1.65 14.13 6.64
C GLU A 10 -0.77 13.23 5.76
N ALA A 11 -0.83 11.92 6.04
CA ALA A 11 -0.15 10.92 5.26
C ALA A 11 -1.10 10.24 4.27
N TYR A 12 -0.57 9.95 3.09
CA TYR A 12 -1.33 9.39 1.98
C TYR A 12 -0.68 8.14 1.41
N SER A 13 -1.51 7.19 1.00
CA SER A 13 -1.05 6.08 0.15
C SER A 13 -0.82 6.57 -1.29
N GLY A 14 0.10 5.95 -2.02
CA GLY A 14 0.37 6.30 -3.42
C GLY A 14 -0.72 5.87 -4.40
N GLY A 15 -1.69 5.10 -3.93
CA GLY A 15 -2.89 4.70 -4.68
C GLY A 15 -4.03 4.36 -3.73
N ALA A 16 -5.26 4.37 -4.21
CA ALA A 16 -6.43 4.03 -3.41
C ALA A 16 -6.69 2.52 -3.30
N VAL A 17 -5.72 1.69 -3.71
CA VAL A 17 -5.82 0.21 -3.68
C VAL A 17 -4.44 -0.43 -3.67
N CYS A 18 -4.37 -1.70 -3.25
CA CYS A 18 -3.15 -2.46 -2.91
C CYS A 18 -1.99 -2.34 -3.92
N SER A 19 -2.11 -2.96 -5.11
CA SER A 19 -0.99 -3.06 -6.07
C SER A 19 -0.45 -1.70 -6.52
N PRO A 20 -1.29 -0.70 -6.86
CA PRO A 20 -0.82 0.66 -7.15
C PRO A 20 0.00 1.26 -6.02
N SER A 21 -0.49 1.20 -4.76
CA SER A 21 0.25 1.73 -3.62
C SER A 21 1.59 1.03 -3.41
N ARG A 22 1.64 -0.28 -3.62
CA ARG A 22 2.87 -1.08 -3.47
C ARG A 22 3.88 -0.76 -4.57
N ALA A 23 3.43 -0.63 -5.82
CA ALA A 23 4.26 -0.19 -6.93
C ALA A 23 4.86 1.19 -6.65
N SER A 24 4.06 2.14 -6.16
CA SER A 24 4.54 3.50 -5.87
C SER A 24 5.60 3.55 -4.77
N VAL A 25 5.48 2.73 -3.73
CA VAL A 25 6.49 2.61 -2.66
C VAL A 25 7.82 2.10 -3.21
N LEU A 26 7.78 1.11 -4.10
CA LEU A 26 8.99 0.49 -4.64
C LEU A 26 9.69 1.34 -5.70
N THR A 27 8.96 2.19 -6.44
CA THR A 27 9.50 2.90 -7.60
C THR A 27 9.61 4.42 -7.40
N GLY A 28 8.96 5.00 -6.38
CA GLY A 28 8.87 6.45 -6.21
C GLY A 28 8.02 7.15 -7.27
N ARG A 29 7.36 6.39 -8.15
CA ARG A 29 6.59 6.87 -9.29
C ARG A 29 5.10 6.73 -9.06
N THR A 30 4.29 7.54 -9.72
CA THR A 30 2.85 7.30 -9.70
C THR A 30 2.52 5.98 -10.42
N PRO A 31 1.58 5.17 -9.88
CA PRO A 31 1.34 3.80 -10.37
C PRO A 31 0.97 3.72 -11.86
N PHE A 32 0.38 4.77 -12.41
CA PHE A 32 0.03 4.80 -13.83
C PHE A 32 1.24 4.83 -14.75
N ARG A 33 2.36 5.44 -14.38
CA ARG A 33 3.60 5.36 -15.16
C ARG A 33 4.14 3.94 -15.23
N THR A 34 4.02 3.18 -14.14
CA THR A 34 4.48 1.79 -14.06
C THR A 34 3.50 0.79 -14.69
N GLY A 35 2.33 1.23 -15.13
CA GLY A 35 1.29 0.36 -15.68
C GLY A 35 0.52 -0.47 -14.64
N VAL A 36 0.68 -0.17 -13.34
CA VAL A 36 -0.07 -0.84 -12.28
C VAL A 36 -1.29 0.01 -11.92
N TYR A 37 -2.32 -0.02 -12.76
CA TYR A 37 -3.49 0.87 -12.68
C TYR A 37 -4.49 0.53 -11.58
N ARG A 38 -4.54 -0.74 -11.19
CA ARG A 38 -5.45 -1.32 -10.20
C ARG A 38 -4.78 -2.52 -9.53
N TRP A 39 -5.50 -3.20 -8.61
CA TRP A 39 -4.95 -4.46 -8.09
C TRP A 39 -4.65 -5.43 -9.25
N VAL A 40 -3.54 -6.12 -9.16
CA VAL A 40 -3.13 -7.13 -10.13
C VAL A 40 -4.00 -8.37 -9.93
N PRO A 41 -4.88 -8.75 -10.88
CA PRO A 41 -5.71 -9.94 -10.76
C PRO A 41 -4.89 -11.21 -10.95
N ALA A 42 -5.17 -12.25 -10.17
CA ALA A 42 -4.47 -13.54 -10.25
C ALA A 42 -4.64 -14.30 -11.58
N ASP A 43 -5.55 -13.84 -12.43
CA ASP A 43 -5.85 -14.43 -13.74
C ASP A 43 -5.30 -13.62 -14.93
N HIS A 44 -4.50 -12.57 -14.66
CA HIS A 44 -3.86 -11.73 -15.66
C HIS A 44 -2.34 -11.86 -15.64
N PHE A 45 -1.69 -11.71 -16.80
CA PHE A 45 -0.23 -11.65 -16.93
C PHE A 45 0.37 -10.28 -16.54
N VAL A 46 -0.43 -9.42 -15.95
CA VAL A 46 0.02 -8.10 -15.53
C VAL A 46 0.79 -8.20 -14.22
N HIS A 47 1.93 -7.57 -14.19
CA HIS A 47 2.82 -7.46 -13.04
C HIS A 47 3.50 -6.08 -13.07
N LEU A 48 4.20 -5.70 -12.01
CA LEU A 48 5.15 -4.60 -12.07
C LEU A 48 6.19 -4.91 -13.17
N PRO A 49 6.48 -4.02 -14.14
CA PRO A 49 7.49 -4.29 -15.14
C PRO A 49 8.86 -4.59 -14.52
N GLU A 50 9.57 -5.55 -15.10
CA GLU A 50 10.92 -5.92 -14.66
C GLU A 50 11.96 -4.84 -14.95
N ASP A 51 11.68 -3.94 -15.89
CA ASP A 51 12.52 -2.79 -16.24
C ASP A 51 12.26 -1.55 -15.36
N GLU A 52 11.29 -1.62 -14.45
CA GLU A 52 11.13 -0.58 -13.42
C GLU A 52 12.22 -0.70 -12.37
N VAL A 53 12.97 0.36 -12.19
CA VAL A 53 13.98 0.43 -11.13
C VAL A 53 13.32 0.50 -9.77
N THR A 54 13.65 -0.43 -8.90
CA THR A 54 13.03 -0.56 -7.59
C THR A 54 13.96 -0.17 -6.44
N LEU A 55 13.37 0.24 -5.33
CA LEU A 55 14.10 0.61 -4.11
C LEU A 55 14.99 -0.53 -3.59
N PRO A 56 14.50 -1.80 -3.48
CA PRO A 56 15.37 -2.89 -3.03
C PRO A 56 16.52 -3.18 -4.00
N GLU A 57 16.36 -3.03 -5.33
CA GLU A 57 17.49 -3.18 -6.27
C GLU A 57 18.60 -2.18 -5.98
N LEU A 58 18.27 -0.89 -5.89
CA LEU A 58 19.27 0.16 -5.66
C LEU A 58 19.96 0.01 -4.30
N LEU A 59 19.24 -0.42 -3.28
CA LEU A 59 19.81 -0.65 -1.95
C LEU A 59 20.65 -1.93 -1.92
N ARG A 60 20.23 -3.02 -2.59
CA ARG A 60 21.03 -4.23 -2.75
C ARG A 60 22.36 -3.93 -3.45
N ASP A 61 22.32 -3.18 -4.54
CA ASP A 61 23.50 -2.78 -5.29
C ASP A 61 24.45 -1.87 -4.47
N ALA A 62 23.91 -1.19 -3.47
CA ALA A 62 24.65 -0.41 -2.49
C ALA A 62 25.16 -1.23 -1.28
N GLY A 63 24.93 -2.55 -1.26
CA GLY A 63 25.43 -3.46 -0.22
C GLY A 63 24.48 -3.69 0.95
N TYR A 64 23.20 -3.33 0.82
CA TYR A 64 22.18 -3.68 1.80
C TYR A 64 21.71 -5.12 1.61
N LEU A 65 21.47 -5.85 2.69
CA LEU A 65 20.67 -7.07 2.68
C LEU A 65 19.20 -6.68 2.46
N THR A 66 18.55 -7.27 1.47
CA THR A 66 17.18 -6.91 1.12
C THR A 66 16.22 -8.06 1.40
N ALA A 67 15.12 -7.78 2.12
CA ALA A 67 14.15 -8.80 2.43
C ALA A 67 12.69 -8.33 2.34
N HIS A 68 11.79 -9.25 2.00
CA HIS A 68 10.35 -9.01 2.02
C HIS A 68 9.59 -10.06 2.82
N PHE A 69 8.59 -9.61 3.58
CA PHE A 69 7.72 -10.51 4.36
C PHE A 69 6.24 -10.15 4.15
N GLY A 70 5.43 -11.16 3.84
CA GLY A 70 3.98 -11.04 3.80
C GLY A 70 3.39 -10.91 2.40
N LYS A 71 2.44 -10.01 2.20
CA LYS A 71 1.72 -9.83 0.94
C LYS A 71 2.57 -9.15 -0.11
N TRP A 72 2.74 -9.77 -1.29
CA TRP A 72 3.40 -9.16 -2.44
C TRP A 72 2.45 -8.37 -3.35
N HIS A 73 1.63 -9.05 -4.11
CA HIS A 73 0.57 -8.50 -4.96
C HIS A 73 1.03 -7.59 -6.11
N LEU A 74 2.26 -7.76 -6.60
CA LEU A 74 2.79 -7.06 -7.79
C LEU A 74 3.17 -8.02 -8.93
N SER A 75 3.17 -9.31 -8.66
CA SER A 75 3.19 -10.45 -9.58
C SER A 75 2.44 -11.62 -8.94
N HIS A 76 2.32 -12.75 -9.62
CA HIS A 76 1.63 -13.93 -9.11
C HIS A 76 2.50 -15.17 -9.17
N TYR A 77 2.33 -16.07 -8.18
CA TYR A 77 2.92 -17.39 -8.13
C TYR A 77 1.91 -18.45 -8.57
N GLU A 78 2.36 -19.53 -9.22
CA GLU A 78 1.48 -20.60 -9.75
C GLU A 78 0.50 -21.16 -8.72
N GLU A 79 0.91 -21.25 -7.47
CA GLU A 79 0.15 -21.88 -6.41
C GLU A 79 -0.86 -20.97 -5.69
N GLU A 80 -1.06 -19.75 -6.09
CA GLU A 80 -2.28 -19.01 -5.72
C GLU A 80 -3.55 -19.76 -6.12
N ARG A 81 -3.41 -20.78 -6.98
CA ARG A 81 -4.47 -21.72 -7.39
C ARG A 81 -4.82 -22.77 -6.33
N ILE A 82 -3.94 -23.07 -5.35
CA ILE A 82 -4.16 -24.18 -4.40
C ILE A 82 -5.32 -23.94 -3.43
N GLY A 83 -5.73 -22.73 -3.19
CA GLY A 83 -6.87 -22.40 -2.33
C GLY A 83 -8.23 -22.28 -3.00
N ARG A 84 -8.46 -22.83 -4.18
CA ARG A 84 -9.72 -22.70 -4.96
C ARG A 84 -10.93 -23.47 -4.40
N SER A 85 -11.09 -23.55 -3.09
CA SER A 85 -12.34 -23.99 -2.45
C SER A 85 -13.45 -22.92 -2.44
N TYR A 86 -13.14 -21.69 -2.79
CA TYR A 86 -14.16 -20.67 -2.98
C TYR A 86 -14.70 -20.72 -4.40
N ASN A 87 -16.03 -20.89 -4.53
CA ASN A 87 -16.87 -20.95 -5.71
C ASN A 87 -16.67 -19.85 -6.78
N TYR A 88 -15.45 -19.51 -7.15
CA TYR A 88 -15.16 -18.80 -8.38
C TYR A 88 -15.21 -19.80 -9.56
N LYS A 89 -16.38 -20.45 -9.73
CA LYS A 89 -16.65 -21.40 -10.80
C LYS A 89 -16.45 -20.82 -12.22
N ASN A 90 -16.20 -19.53 -12.33
CA ASN A 90 -16.09 -18.83 -13.61
C ASN A 90 -14.68 -18.30 -13.93
N PHE A 91 -13.67 -18.56 -13.10
CA PHE A 91 -12.28 -18.19 -13.38
C PHE A 91 -11.43 -19.40 -13.70
N ALA A 92 -11.88 -20.21 -14.63
CA ALA A 92 -11.12 -21.31 -15.21
C ALA A 92 -10.19 -20.78 -16.33
N TYR A 93 -9.17 -20.03 -15.98
CA TYR A 93 -8.06 -19.80 -16.91
C TYR A 93 -6.97 -20.83 -16.59
N GLY A 94 -7.02 -21.96 -17.30
CA GLY A 94 -6.03 -23.02 -17.25
C GLY A 94 -4.78 -22.69 -18.05
N GLY A 95 -4.14 -21.55 -17.80
CA GLY A 95 -2.84 -21.21 -18.34
C GLY A 95 -1.78 -21.29 -17.23
N GLU A 96 -0.63 -21.84 -17.50
CA GLU A 96 0.55 -21.68 -16.69
C GLU A 96 0.86 -20.19 -16.57
N LEU A 97 1.17 -19.69 -15.37
CA LEU A 97 1.68 -18.32 -15.17
C LEU A 97 3.19 -18.31 -15.51
N VAL A 98 3.53 -18.90 -16.65
CA VAL A 98 4.90 -18.96 -17.13
C VAL A 98 5.35 -17.53 -17.45
N GLY A 99 6.48 -17.12 -16.87
CA GLY A 99 7.08 -15.82 -17.14
C GLY A 99 6.61 -14.68 -16.24
N GLN A 100 5.99 -14.94 -15.07
CA GLN A 100 5.84 -13.92 -14.05
C GLN A 100 7.18 -13.72 -13.33
N PRO A 101 7.63 -12.47 -13.14
CA PRO A 101 8.87 -12.21 -12.41
C PRO A 101 8.72 -12.60 -10.94
N SER A 102 9.83 -13.09 -10.38
CA SER A 102 9.94 -13.38 -8.96
C SER A 102 10.34 -12.11 -8.19
N MET A 103 10.37 -12.19 -6.88
CA MET A 103 10.80 -11.04 -6.07
C MET A 103 12.31 -10.79 -6.16
N ASP A 104 13.09 -11.80 -6.52
CA ASP A 104 14.54 -11.67 -6.81
C ASP A 104 14.79 -10.69 -7.96
N ASP A 105 13.91 -10.71 -8.97
CA ASP A 105 13.96 -9.82 -10.14
C ASP A 105 13.71 -8.34 -9.76
N TYR A 106 13.11 -8.10 -8.60
CA TYR A 106 12.88 -6.76 -8.03
C TYR A 106 13.85 -6.41 -6.90
N GLY A 107 14.95 -7.16 -6.77
CA GLY A 107 16.04 -6.82 -5.86
C GLY A 107 15.92 -7.34 -4.43
N TYR A 108 15.08 -8.33 -4.14
CA TYR A 108 15.04 -8.96 -2.83
C TYR A 108 15.90 -10.23 -2.78
N ASP A 109 16.87 -10.28 -1.86
CA ASP A 109 17.74 -11.44 -1.62
C ASP A 109 17.02 -12.53 -0.82
N TYR A 110 16.05 -12.14 -0.01
CA TYR A 110 15.25 -13.05 0.81
C TYR A 110 13.79 -12.63 0.79
N TRP A 111 12.88 -13.57 0.64
CA TRP A 111 11.46 -13.26 0.71
C TRP A 111 10.60 -14.41 1.20
N PHE A 112 9.70 -14.07 2.11
CA PHE A 112 8.66 -14.94 2.63
C PHE A 112 7.32 -14.30 2.33
N ALA A 113 6.65 -14.74 1.27
CA ALA A 113 5.53 -14.00 0.70
C ALA A 113 4.33 -14.88 0.36
N SER A 114 3.16 -14.22 0.32
CA SER A 114 1.99 -14.69 -0.41
C SER A 114 1.60 -13.64 -1.45
N GLY A 115 0.77 -14.01 -2.42
CA GLY A 115 0.30 -13.05 -3.42
C GLY A 115 -0.66 -12.00 -2.86
N ASN A 116 -1.96 -12.11 -3.17
CA ASN A 116 -2.94 -11.10 -2.77
C ASN A 116 -3.44 -11.23 -1.32
N VAL A 117 -3.72 -12.46 -0.87
CA VAL A 117 -4.35 -12.74 0.43
C VAL A 117 -3.84 -14.05 1.02
N ALA A 118 -3.91 -14.19 2.35
CA ALA A 118 -3.73 -15.48 3.00
C ALA A 118 -4.89 -16.43 2.64
N ARG A 119 -4.60 -17.70 2.38
CA ARG A 119 -5.56 -18.73 1.96
C ARG A 119 -5.52 -19.95 2.87
N PRO A 120 -6.67 -20.53 3.27
CA PRO A 120 -8.06 -20.11 2.94
C PRO A 120 -8.46 -18.79 3.59
N ASP A 121 -7.85 -18.44 4.70
CA ASP A 121 -8.00 -17.20 5.49
C ASP A 121 -6.71 -16.95 6.29
N HIS A 122 -6.74 -16.10 7.30
CA HIS A 122 -5.56 -15.75 8.10
C HIS A 122 -5.13 -16.85 9.07
N GLU A 123 -6.00 -17.83 9.38
CA GLU A 123 -5.65 -18.96 10.25
C GLU A 123 -5.11 -20.13 9.42
N ASN A 124 -3.95 -20.65 9.81
CA ASN A 124 -3.30 -21.78 9.16
C ASN A 124 -3.17 -21.66 7.62
N PRO A 125 -2.61 -20.56 7.12
CA PRO A 125 -2.52 -20.31 5.69
C PRO A 125 -1.71 -21.39 4.94
N LEU A 126 -2.03 -21.57 3.64
CA LEU A 126 -1.48 -22.61 2.78
C LEU A 126 -0.58 -22.06 1.67
N ASN A 127 -0.59 -20.75 1.44
CA ASN A 127 -0.06 -20.13 0.24
C ASN A 127 1.08 -19.14 0.50
N PHE A 128 1.91 -19.43 1.50
CA PHE A 128 3.19 -18.75 1.67
C PHE A 128 4.29 -19.49 0.93
N PHE A 129 5.22 -18.71 0.42
CA PHE A 129 6.44 -19.17 -0.26
C PHE A 129 7.66 -18.58 0.44
N LEU A 130 8.71 -19.35 0.53
CA LEU A 130 10.04 -18.92 0.97
C LEU A 130 10.99 -19.03 -0.21
N ASN A 131 11.44 -17.89 -0.76
CA ASN A 131 12.35 -17.84 -1.91
C ASN A 131 11.91 -18.78 -3.06
N GLY A 132 10.62 -18.78 -3.40
CA GLY A 132 10.05 -19.61 -4.45
C GLY A 132 9.59 -21.01 -4.03
N GLU A 133 9.95 -21.47 -2.86
CA GLU A 133 9.53 -22.79 -2.35
C GLU A 133 8.22 -22.68 -1.56
N ALA A 134 7.21 -23.47 -1.93
CA ALA A 134 5.93 -23.51 -1.24
C ALA A 134 6.06 -24.08 0.18
N MET A 135 5.59 -23.33 1.18
CA MET A 135 5.67 -23.72 2.59
C MET A 135 4.59 -24.70 3.03
N GLY A 136 3.56 -24.90 2.19
CA GLY A 136 2.41 -25.72 2.56
C GLY A 136 1.61 -25.12 3.72
N LYS A 137 0.92 -25.97 4.49
CA LYS A 137 0.11 -25.51 5.62
C LYS A 137 0.97 -25.04 6.78
N MET A 138 0.85 -23.77 7.12
CA MET A 138 1.53 -23.18 8.29
C MET A 138 0.56 -23.08 9.47
N GLY A 139 1.01 -23.45 10.67
CA GLY A 139 0.21 -23.34 11.88
C GLY A 139 0.23 -21.93 12.47
N GLY A 140 -0.92 -21.40 12.86
CA GLY A 140 -1.06 -20.07 13.47
C GLY A 140 -1.71 -19.04 12.54
N PHE A 141 -1.57 -17.76 12.89
CA PHE A 141 -2.21 -16.65 12.15
C PHE A 141 -1.17 -15.90 11.30
N SER A 142 -1.58 -15.43 10.14
CA SER A 142 -0.67 -14.88 9.11
C SER A 142 0.23 -13.74 9.62
N ALA A 143 -0.28 -12.80 10.41
CA ALA A 143 0.56 -11.71 10.94
C ALA A 143 1.65 -12.22 11.90
N GLN A 144 1.32 -13.16 12.79
CA GLN A 144 2.30 -13.77 13.71
C GLN A 144 3.31 -14.63 12.95
N ILE A 145 2.87 -15.37 11.91
CA ILE A 145 3.75 -16.15 11.04
C ILE A 145 4.76 -15.23 10.34
N VAL A 146 4.30 -14.12 9.79
CA VAL A 146 5.15 -13.10 9.15
C VAL A 146 6.16 -12.52 10.13
N ALA A 147 5.72 -12.14 11.34
CA ALA A 147 6.61 -11.60 12.36
C ALA A 147 7.68 -12.61 12.82
N ALA A 148 7.29 -13.87 13.03
CA ALA A 148 8.21 -14.94 13.42
C ALA A 148 9.23 -15.25 12.32
N GLN A 149 8.82 -15.17 11.05
CA GLN A 149 9.74 -15.38 9.93
C GLN A 149 10.74 -14.22 9.79
N PHE A 150 10.29 -12.97 10.02
CA PHE A 150 11.19 -11.82 10.11
C PHE A 150 12.20 -11.97 11.25
N GLU A 151 11.75 -12.36 12.45
CA GLU A 151 12.63 -12.57 13.62
C GLU A 151 13.73 -13.59 13.31
N LYS A 152 13.38 -14.71 12.68
CA LYS A 152 14.35 -15.72 12.25
C LYS A 152 15.38 -15.16 11.27
N TRP A 153 14.91 -14.47 10.24
CA TRP A 153 15.78 -13.85 9.25
C TRP A 153 16.70 -12.77 9.86
N LEU A 154 16.19 -11.97 10.79
CA LEU A 154 16.95 -10.91 11.44
C LEU A 154 18.17 -11.46 12.22
N GLN A 155 18.06 -12.63 12.80
CA GLN A 155 19.19 -13.30 13.47
C GLN A 155 20.31 -13.62 12.47
N GLU A 156 19.96 -14.15 11.31
CA GLU A 156 20.91 -14.45 10.22
C GLU A 156 21.52 -13.16 9.63
N ALA A 157 20.70 -12.14 9.37
CA ALA A 157 21.14 -10.86 8.84
C ALA A 157 22.09 -10.12 9.79
N ARG A 158 21.84 -10.20 11.11
CA ARG A 158 22.72 -9.62 12.12
C ARG A 158 24.11 -10.23 12.12
N GLU A 159 24.22 -11.53 11.87
CA GLU A 159 25.52 -12.22 11.80
C GLU A 159 26.35 -11.77 10.61
N ALA A 160 25.71 -11.36 9.52
CA ALA A 160 26.39 -10.79 8.34
C ALA A 160 26.99 -9.40 8.61
N GLY A 161 26.39 -8.61 9.52
CA GLY A 161 26.91 -7.29 9.91
C GLY A 161 26.69 -6.19 8.87
N GLU A 162 25.94 -6.48 7.81
CA GLU A 162 25.61 -5.53 6.74
C GLU A 162 24.34 -4.73 7.09
N PRO A 163 24.18 -3.52 6.55
CA PRO A 163 22.91 -2.80 6.68
C PRO A 163 21.80 -3.57 5.95
N PHE A 164 20.56 -3.36 6.38
CA PHE A 164 19.43 -4.08 5.78
C PHE A 164 18.29 -3.14 5.38
N PHE A 165 17.55 -3.54 4.36
CA PHE A 165 16.27 -2.98 3.96
C PHE A 165 15.20 -4.07 3.96
N VAL A 166 14.09 -3.81 4.64
CA VAL A 166 13.02 -4.79 4.78
C VAL A 166 11.65 -4.14 4.51
N THR A 167 10.84 -4.83 3.71
CA THR A 167 9.42 -4.53 3.59
C THR A 167 8.60 -5.62 4.30
N ILE A 168 7.73 -5.23 5.24
CA ILE A 168 6.82 -6.14 5.94
C ILE A 168 5.39 -5.69 5.65
N TRP A 169 4.69 -6.43 4.78
CA TRP A 169 3.35 -6.09 4.32
C TRP A 169 2.36 -7.15 4.76
N PHE A 170 1.63 -6.87 5.84
CA PHE A 170 0.64 -7.79 6.36
C PHE A 170 -0.54 -7.98 5.40
N GLN A 171 -1.17 -9.16 5.44
CA GLN A 171 -2.41 -9.44 4.72
C GLN A 171 -3.61 -8.83 5.43
N GLU A 172 -3.55 -8.75 6.75
CA GLU A 172 -4.57 -8.18 7.61
C GLU A 172 -4.75 -6.66 7.37
N PRO A 173 -5.95 -6.12 7.51
CA PRO A 173 -7.24 -6.76 7.77
C PRO A 173 -8.00 -7.13 6.48
N HIS A 174 -7.32 -7.52 5.40
CA HIS A 174 -7.94 -7.93 4.13
C HIS A 174 -8.68 -9.27 4.32
N GLY A 175 -9.85 -9.41 3.73
CA GLY A 175 -10.62 -10.66 3.85
C GLY A 175 -10.12 -11.80 2.94
N PRO A 176 -10.43 -13.05 3.29
CA PRO A 176 -11.22 -13.49 4.45
C PRO A 176 -10.51 -13.27 5.77
N VAL A 177 -11.22 -12.62 6.73
CA VAL A 177 -10.67 -12.33 8.04
C VAL A 177 -10.98 -13.51 8.98
N ASN A 178 -9.95 -14.06 9.59
CA ASN A 178 -10.04 -14.99 10.69
C ASN A 178 -8.99 -14.58 11.72
N SER A 179 -9.43 -14.25 12.92
CA SER A 179 -8.60 -13.64 13.95
C SER A 179 -8.38 -14.57 15.12
N ASP A 180 -7.24 -14.47 15.75
CA ASP A 180 -6.89 -15.24 16.94
C ASP A 180 -7.96 -15.07 18.02
N PRO A 181 -8.53 -16.16 18.54
CA PRO A 181 -9.56 -16.13 19.58
C PRO A 181 -9.16 -15.31 20.81
N ARG A 182 -7.87 -15.25 21.15
CA ARG A 182 -7.35 -14.45 22.27
C ARG A 182 -7.67 -12.95 22.09
N PHE A 183 -7.67 -12.48 20.86
CA PHE A 183 -8.01 -11.09 20.55
C PHE A 183 -9.50 -10.91 20.32
N VAL A 184 -10.20 -11.89 19.75
CA VAL A 184 -11.66 -11.85 19.59
C VAL A 184 -12.36 -11.69 20.94
N GLU A 185 -11.89 -12.40 21.96
CA GLU A 185 -12.42 -12.35 23.33
C GLU A 185 -12.38 -10.93 23.93
N ARG A 186 -11.35 -10.12 23.58
CA ARG A 186 -11.23 -8.71 24.05
C ARG A 186 -12.38 -7.82 23.60
N TYR A 187 -13.11 -8.22 22.57
CA TYR A 187 -14.22 -7.48 21.97
C TYR A 187 -15.56 -8.19 22.14
N SER A 188 -15.66 -9.11 23.12
CA SER A 188 -16.84 -9.94 23.35
C SER A 188 -18.09 -9.13 23.76
N GLU A 189 -17.93 -7.91 24.30
CA GLU A 189 -19.03 -7.00 24.59
C GLU A 189 -19.68 -6.37 23.35
N LEU A 190 -19.08 -6.49 22.18
CA LEU A 190 -19.69 -6.00 20.94
C LEU A 190 -20.72 -7.00 20.43
N ASP A 191 -21.95 -6.57 20.22
CA ASP A 191 -23.04 -7.42 19.72
C ASP A 191 -22.88 -7.89 18.27
N ASN A 192 -21.79 -7.50 17.59
CA ASN A 192 -21.56 -7.80 16.19
C ASN A 192 -20.29 -8.65 15.98
N PRO A 193 -20.43 -9.96 15.66
CA PRO A 193 -19.29 -10.84 15.44
C PRO A 193 -18.32 -10.37 14.34
N SER A 194 -18.81 -9.69 13.30
CA SER A 194 -17.96 -9.14 12.26
C SER A 194 -17.08 -7.96 12.74
N LEU A 195 -17.60 -7.16 13.69
CA LEU A 195 -16.80 -6.12 14.36
C LEU A 195 -15.78 -6.73 15.30
N GLN A 196 -16.16 -7.75 16.08
CA GLN A 196 -15.24 -8.48 16.94
C GLN A 196 -14.05 -9.01 16.12
N GLN A 197 -14.32 -9.70 15.02
CA GLN A 197 -13.30 -10.22 14.11
C GLN A 197 -12.40 -9.11 13.54
N TYR A 198 -12.97 -8.00 13.09
CA TYR A 198 -12.20 -6.90 12.50
C TYR A 198 -11.27 -6.23 13.51
N TYR A 199 -11.77 -5.91 14.71
CA TYR A 199 -10.97 -5.29 15.76
C TYR A 199 -9.90 -6.23 16.31
N ALA A 200 -10.25 -7.51 16.45
CA ALA A 200 -9.28 -8.56 16.80
C ALA A 200 -8.16 -8.66 15.77
N ASN A 201 -8.51 -8.57 14.48
CA ASN A 201 -7.52 -8.62 13.39
C ASN A 201 -6.58 -7.41 13.40
N ALA A 202 -7.10 -6.21 13.69
CA ALA A 202 -6.27 -5.03 13.88
C ALA A 202 -5.33 -5.16 15.11
N THR A 203 -5.84 -5.74 16.21
CA THR A 203 -5.02 -6.04 17.41
C THR A 203 -3.95 -7.10 17.12
N GLN A 204 -4.25 -8.06 16.25
CA GLN A 204 -3.32 -9.08 15.79
C GLN A 204 -2.13 -8.49 15.03
N ILE A 205 -2.36 -7.48 14.19
CA ILE A 205 -1.29 -6.71 13.53
C ILE A 205 -0.44 -5.98 14.59
N ASP A 206 -1.08 -5.34 15.55
CA ASP A 206 -0.38 -4.58 16.60
C ASP A 206 0.55 -5.49 17.42
N GLU A 207 0.12 -6.71 17.78
CA GLU A 207 0.99 -7.73 18.40
C GLU A 207 2.15 -8.12 17.49
N ALA A 208 1.91 -8.34 16.20
CA ALA A 208 2.96 -8.70 15.25
C ALA A 208 4.00 -7.58 15.10
N VAL A 209 3.55 -6.32 15.06
CA VAL A 209 4.46 -5.14 15.07
C VAL A 209 5.24 -5.07 16.38
N ALA A 210 4.60 -5.37 17.52
CA ALA A 210 5.31 -5.41 18.80
C ALA A 210 6.40 -6.50 18.82
N THR A 211 6.15 -7.68 18.24
CA THR A 211 7.12 -8.74 18.08
C THR A 211 8.32 -8.30 17.23
N ILE A 212 8.06 -7.64 16.10
CA ILE A 212 9.12 -7.10 15.22
C ILE A 212 9.99 -6.07 15.96
N VAL A 213 9.35 -5.13 16.66
CA VAL A 213 10.08 -4.11 17.46
C VAL A 213 10.90 -4.76 18.59
N ALA A 214 10.35 -5.79 19.25
CA ALA A 214 11.07 -6.53 20.28
C ALA A 214 12.29 -7.25 19.69
N ALA A 215 12.16 -7.91 18.54
CA ALA A 215 13.26 -8.58 17.86
C ALA A 215 14.38 -7.60 17.47
N LEU A 216 14.05 -6.41 16.94
CA LEU A 216 15.03 -5.36 16.65
C LEU A 216 15.77 -4.89 17.91
N LYS A 217 15.06 -4.74 19.02
CA LYS A 217 15.66 -4.35 20.33
C LYS A 217 16.56 -5.45 20.88
N GLU A 218 16.15 -6.71 20.80
CA GLU A 218 16.95 -7.87 21.23
C GLU A 218 18.20 -8.04 20.37
N ALA A 219 18.07 -7.80 19.05
CA ALA A 219 19.20 -7.78 18.14
C ALA A 219 20.15 -6.58 18.35
N GLY A 220 19.75 -5.56 19.13
CA GLY A 220 20.54 -4.36 19.41
C GLY A 220 20.64 -3.39 18.23
N VAL A 221 19.72 -3.47 17.26
CA VAL A 221 19.72 -2.64 16.04
C VAL A 221 18.54 -1.64 15.99
N TYR A 222 17.63 -1.67 16.96
CA TYR A 222 16.42 -0.86 16.97
C TYR A 222 16.70 0.64 16.90
N ASP A 223 17.68 1.12 17.63
CA ASP A 223 17.95 2.56 17.75
C ASP A 223 18.47 3.15 16.43
N ASP A 224 19.16 2.34 15.64
CA ASP A 224 19.70 2.71 14.31
C ASP A 224 18.81 2.24 13.15
N THR A 225 17.63 1.70 13.43
CA THR A 225 16.68 1.29 12.41
C THR A 225 15.59 2.35 12.23
N LEU A 226 15.46 2.90 11.01
CA LEU A 226 14.31 3.69 10.62
C LEU A 226 13.13 2.75 10.32
N ILE A 227 12.05 2.88 11.08
CA ILE A 227 10.82 2.13 10.88
C ILE A 227 9.75 3.08 10.35
N TRP A 228 9.25 2.82 9.14
CA TRP A 228 8.15 3.55 8.53
C TRP A 228 6.89 2.70 8.53
N TYR A 229 5.97 2.98 9.43
CA TYR A 229 4.66 2.32 9.52
C TYR A 229 3.60 3.12 8.76
N THR A 230 2.88 2.47 7.85
CA THR A 230 1.77 3.08 7.11
C THR A 230 0.78 2.01 6.62
N SER A 231 -0.22 2.40 5.82
CA SER A 231 -1.18 1.51 5.17
C SER A 231 -1.19 1.73 3.66
N ASP A 232 -1.58 0.69 2.91
CA ASP A 232 -1.62 0.74 1.44
C ASP A 232 -2.85 1.46 0.88
N ASN A 233 -3.95 1.56 1.64
CA ASN A 233 -5.17 2.29 1.25
C ASN A 233 -6.15 2.42 2.41
N GLY A 234 -7.19 3.21 2.22
CA GLY A 234 -8.31 3.28 3.14
C GLY A 234 -9.12 1.98 3.24
N PRO A 235 -10.05 1.89 4.21
CA PRO A 235 -10.80 0.67 4.50
C PRO A 235 -11.76 0.28 3.37
N GLU A 236 -12.04 -1.02 3.24
CA GLU A 236 -12.97 -1.59 2.25
C GLU A 236 -14.40 -1.05 2.45
N GLY A 237 -15.14 -0.87 1.35
CA GLY A 237 -16.53 -0.39 1.34
C GLY A 237 -17.56 -1.50 1.22
N ARG A 238 -18.78 -1.26 1.72
CA ARG A 238 -19.90 -2.20 1.60
C ARG A 238 -20.39 -2.39 0.16
N HIS A 239 -20.26 -1.39 -0.68
CA HIS A 239 -20.90 -1.38 -2.02
C HIS A 239 -20.11 -2.11 -3.11
N ALA A 240 -18.89 -2.53 -2.84
CA ALA A 240 -18.01 -3.11 -3.86
C ALA A 240 -18.44 -4.49 -4.38
N PHE A 241 -19.38 -5.19 -3.74
CA PHE A 241 -19.67 -6.58 -4.05
C PHE A 241 -21.15 -6.96 -4.01
N GLY A 242 -22.05 -6.16 -4.59
CA GLY A 242 -23.44 -6.59 -4.85
C GLY A 242 -24.12 -7.36 -3.69
N ASN A 243 -25.27 -7.92 -3.94
CA ASN A 243 -26.13 -8.64 -2.97
C ASN A 243 -25.57 -9.99 -2.46
N PHE A 244 -24.29 -10.09 -2.12
CA PHE A 244 -23.84 -11.21 -1.31
C PHE A 244 -24.29 -10.97 0.13
N ASN A 245 -25.06 -11.90 0.68
CA ASN A 245 -25.41 -11.96 2.12
C ASN A 245 -24.16 -12.24 2.98
N GLN A 246 -23.19 -11.33 2.89
CA GLN A 246 -21.91 -11.42 3.61
C GLN A 246 -22.03 -10.87 5.03
N GLU A 247 -23.14 -10.23 5.36
CA GLU A 247 -23.36 -9.68 6.71
C GLU A 247 -23.50 -10.79 7.76
N ASP A 248 -23.98 -11.96 7.37
CA ASP A 248 -24.20 -13.09 8.28
C ASP A 248 -22.94 -13.96 8.48
N ASN A 249 -21.90 -13.78 7.66
CA ASN A 249 -20.65 -14.50 7.83
C ASN A 249 -19.61 -13.57 8.48
N PRO A 250 -19.21 -13.82 9.75
CA PRO A 250 -18.28 -12.94 10.46
C PRO A 250 -16.90 -12.83 9.79
N TYR A 251 -16.44 -13.86 9.09
CA TYR A 251 -15.14 -13.88 8.42
C TYR A 251 -15.12 -13.09 7.11
N ILE A 252 -16.23 -13.06 6.39
CA ILE A 252 -16.35 -12.30 5.14
C ILE A 252 -16.83 -10.87 5.41
N GLY A 253 -17.83 -10.72 6.27
CA GLY A 253 -18.44 -9.43 6.62
C GLY A 253 -17.47 -8.48 7.33
N SER A 254 -16.50 -9.01 8.07
CA SER A 254 -15.56 -8.21 8.87
C SER A 254 -14.68 -7.27 8.04
N ARG A 255 -14.28 -7.63 6.83
CA ARG A 255 -13.50 -6.74 5.94
C ARG A 255 -14.15 -5.39 5.64
N TYR A 256 -15.48 -5.30 5.80
CA TYR A 256 -16.26 -4.08 5.53
C TYR A 256 -16.50 -3.23 6.78
N ARG A 257 -15.90 -3.57 7.91
CA ARG A 257 -16.12 -2.92 9.21
C ARG A 257 -15.15 -1.79 9.51
N GLY A 258 -14.13 -1.60 8.68
CA GLY A 258 -13.19 -0.50 8.84
C GLY A 258 -13.87 0.86 8.75
N SER A 259 -13.43 1.80 9.60
CA SER A 259 -13.94 3.17 9.65
C SER A 259 -12.94 4.14 9.01
N THR A 260 -13.45 5.08 8.22
CA THR A 260 -12.65 6.20 7.68
C THR A 260 -12.54 7.37 8.67
N GLY A 261 -13.08 7.23 9.89
CA GLY A 261 -13.16 8.36 10.84
C GLY A 261 -14.08 9.50 10.39
N GLY A 262 -14.99 9.20 9.46
CA GLY A 262 -15.92 10.20 8.88
C GLY A 262 -15.36 10.93 7.67
N LEU A 263 -14.18 10.55 7.17
CA LEU A 263 -13.67 11.04 5.89
C LEU A 263 -14.51 10.49 4.72
N ARG A 264 -14.71 11.28 3.67
CA ARG A 264 -15.45 10.90 2.47
C ARG A 264 -14.68 9.83 1.70
N GLY A 265 -15.41 8.88 1.10
CA GLY A 265 -14.85 7.82 0.30
C GLY A 265 -14.25 6.69 1.12
N ARG A 266 -13.75 5.68 0.43
CA ARG A 266 -13.16 4.45 0.93
C ARG A 266 -12.18 3.88 -0.09
N LYS A 267 -11.58 2.73 0.19
CA LYS A 267 -10.77 1.97 -0.77
C LYS A 267 -11.35 2.05 -2.18
N ARG A 268 -10.52 2.32 -3.17
CA ARG A 268 -10.80 2.58 -4.60
C ARG A 268 -11.27 4.00 -4.93
N GLU A 269 -11.45 4.87 -3.94
CA GLU A 269 -11.85 6.25 -4.16
C GLU A 269 -10.69 7.20 -3.85
N THR A 270 -10.57 8.29 -4.61
CA THR A 270 -9.52 9.30 -4.43
C THR A 270 -9.87 10.40 -3.42
N HIS A 271 -11.04 10.29 -2.79
CA HIS A 271 -11.37 11.09 -1.62
C HIS A 271 -10.54 10.68 -0.39
N GLU A 272 -10.48 11.55 0.61
CA GLU A 272 -9.62 11.37 1.79
C GLU A 272 -9.78 9.99 2.45
N GLY A 273 -11.00 9.48 2.56
CA GLY A 273 -11.25 8.16 3.17
C GLY A 273 -10.67 6.95 2.40
N GLY A 274 -10.31 7.14 1.13
CA GLY A 274 -9.69 6.09 0.33
C GLY A 274 -8.17 6.13 0.30
N ILE A 275 -7.58 7.31 0.49
CA ILE A 275 -6.15 7.56 0.29
C ILE A 275 -5.42 8.08 1.53
N ARG A 276 -6.10 8.76 2.47
CA ARG A 276 -5.49 9.22 3.71
C ARG A 276 -5.34 8.06 4.68
N VAL A 277 -4.11 7.77 5.08
CA VAL A 277 -3.73 6.61 5.86
C VAL A 277 -2.93 7.02 7.11
N PRO A 278 -2.89 6.19 8.16
CA PRO A 278 -1.98 6.46 9.27
C PRO A 278 -0.52 6.37 8.81
N ALA A 279 0.35 7.22 9.36
CA ALA A 279 1.79 7.06 9.21
C ALA A 279 2.53 7.45 10.50
N ILE A 280 3.50 6.61 10.86
CA ILE A 280 4.41 6.81 11.97
C ILE A 280 5.82 6.48 11.47
N ILE A 281 6.77 7.38 11.68
CA ILE A 281 8.18 7.09 11.45
C ILE A 281 8.90 7.10 12.80
N SER A 282 9.61 6.04 13.10
CA SER A 282 10.43 5.90 14.31
C SER A 282 11.88 5.65 13.91
N TRP A 283 12.79 6.46 14.44
CA TRP A 283 14.23 6.34 14.23
C TRP A 283 14.97 6.95 15.42
N PRO A 284 15.06 6.24 16.56
CA PRO A 284 15.49 6.82 17.83
C PRO A 284 16.84 7.55 17.76
N GLN A 285 17.86 6.92 17.17
CA GLN A 285 19.20 7.51 17.05
C GLN A 285 19.22 8.71 16.11
N GLY A 286 18.60 8.59 14.93
CA GLY A 286 18.55 9.67 13.94
C GLY A 286 17.78 10.87 14.46
N PHE A 287 16.63 10.67 15.11
CA PHE A 287 15.85 11.76 15.69
C PHE A 287 16.55 12.42 16.87
N ALA A 288 17.27 11.67 17.69
CA ALA A 288 18.09 12.23 18.76
C ALA A 288 19.22 13.11 18.18
N ALA A 289 19.88 12.68 17.11
CA ALA A 289 20.91 13.45 16.41
C ALA A 289 20.34 14.72 15.76
N ALA A 290 19.12 14.65 15.20
CA ALA A 290 18.42 15.78 14.60
C ALA A 290 17.74 16.72 15.62
N GLY A 291 17.75 16.38 16.91
CA GLY A 291 17.07 17.16 17.95
C GLY A 291 15.53 17.09 17.87
N ILE A 292 14.99 16.11 17.19
CA ILE A 292 13.53 15.89 17.09
C ILE A 292 13.04 15.30 18.41
N LYS A 293 12.00 15.90 18.96
CA LYS A 293 11.42 15.43 20.23
C LYS A 293 10.58 14.17 20.00
N PRO A 294 10.70 13.15 20.86
CA PRO A 294 9.80 12.00 20.85
C PRO A 294 8.33 12.44 20.92
N GLY A 295 7.47 11.73 20.15
CA GLY A 295 6.04 12.04 20.11
C GLY A 295 5.66 13.28 19.27
N THR A 296 6.55 13.76 18.40
CA THR A 296 6.28 14.87 17.48
C THR A 296 5.09 14.56 16.56
N LEU A 297 4.24 15.57 16.34
CA LEU A 297 3.19 15.55 15.32
C LEU A 297 3.62 16.41 14.14
N SER A 298 3.47 15.88 12.92
CA SER A 298 3.67 16.63 11.68
C SER A 298 2.37 16.69 10.89
N ALA A 299 2.04 17.86 10.39
CA ALA A 299 0.94 18.09 9.44
C ALA A 299 1.46 18.27 7.99
N GLU A 300 2.75 18.05 7.76
CA GLU A 300 3.29 18.07 6.40
C GLU A 300 2.70 16.92 5.60
N PRO A 301 2.11 17.19 4.42
CA PRO A 301 1.56 16.16 3.57
C PRO A 301 2.67 15.26 3.01
N ILE A 302 2.59 13.96 3.29
CA ILE A 302 3.49 12.93 2.75
C ILE A 302 2.70 11.87 1.99
N ILE A 303 3.34 11.20 1.04
CA ILE A 303 2.72 10.15 0.23
C ILE A 303 3.63 8.92 0.15
N GLY A 304 3.06 7.74 -0.05
CA GLY A 304 3.82 6.49 -0.10
C GLY A 304 4.98 6.48 -1.10
N ASN A 305 4.87 7.20 -2.20
CA ASN A 305 5.94 7.36 -3.18
C ASN A 305 7.21 8.02 -2.58
N ASP A 306 7.06 8.87 -1.57
CA ASP A 306 8.17 9.60 -0.93
C ASP A 306 9.14 8.67 -0.21
N ILE A 307 8.74 7.43 0.08
CA ILE A 307 9.59 6.42 0.71
C ILE A 307 10.83 6.16 -0.15
N PHE A 308 10.66 6.01 -1.46
CA PHE A 308 11.74 5.72 -2.39
C PHE A 308 12.88 6.76 -2.34
N PRO A 309 12.66 8.04 -2.67
CA PRO A 309 13.73 9.02 -2.64
C PRO A 309 14.24 9.31 -1.22
N THR A 310 13.39 9.22 -0.20
CA THR A 310 13.82 9.48 1.19
C THR A 310 14.82 8.44 1.68
N LEU A 311 14.54 7.15 1.44
CA LEU A 311 15.43 6.08 1.89
C LEU A 311 16.72 6.04 1.08
N LEU A 312 16.67 6.31 -0.22
CA LEU A 312 17.88 6.40 -1.04
C LEU A 312 18.78 7.58 -0.65
N GLU A 313 18.19 8.75 -0.40
CA GLU A 313 18.92 9.90 0.12
C GLU A 313 19.55 9.63 1.48
N LEU A 314 18.81 9.02 2.40
CA LEU A 314 19.29 8.60 3.72
C LEU A 314 20.45 7.61 3.61
N ALA A 315 20.38 6.66 2.67
CA ALA A 315 21.41 5.66 2.41
C ALA A 315 22.61 6.22 1.61
N GLY A 316 22.53 7.46 1.10
CA GLY A 316 23.56 8.04 0.23
C GLY A 316 23.61 7.39 -1.16
N VAL A 317 22.52 6.76 -1.59
CA VAL A 317 22.42 6.07 -2.87
C VAL A 317 21.84 7.00 -3.93
N PRO A 318 22.55 7.26 -5.03
CA PRO A 318 22.07 8.16 -6.06
C PRO A 318 20.89 7.56 -6.84
N ILE A 319 19.88 8.38 -7.11
CA ILE A 319 18.77 8.00 -7.98
C ILE A 319 19.22 8.15 -9.45
N PRO A 320 19.01 7.14 -10.31
CA PRO A 320 19.29 7.24 -11.73
C PRO A 320 18.56 8.42 -12.38
N LYS A 321 19.27 9.21 -13.19
CA LYS A 321 18.75 10.48 -13.76
C LYS A 321 17.65 10.28 -14.80
N GLU A 322 17.60 9.11 -15.40
CA GLU A 322 16.63 8.70 -16.41
C GLU A 322 15.24 8.41 -15.82
N ILE A 323 15.15 8.27 -14.50
CA ILE A 323 13.87 7.97 -13.84
C ILE A 323 13.10 9.26 -13.60
N THR A 324 11.88 9.34 -14.13
CA THR A 324 10.93 10.39 -13.77
C THR A 324 10.26 10.03 -12.44
N LEU A 325 10.65 10.70 -11.36
CA LEU A 325 10.01 10.55 -10.06
C LEU A 325 8.81 11.49 -9.92
N ASP A 326 7.73 10.99 -9.34
CA ASP A 326 6.57 11.78 -8.92
C ASP A 326 6.59 12.12 -7.42
N SER A 327 7.64 11.72 -6.75
CA SER A 327 7.87 11.83 -5.31
C SER A 327 8.95 12.85 -4.98
N GLN A 328 9.08 13.15 -3.69
CA GLN A 328 10.11 14.03 -3.14
C GLN A 328 10.58 13.47 -1.81
N SER A 329 11.88 13.51 -1.57
CA SER A 329 12.43 13.11 -0.27
C SER A 329 11.89 14.00 0.85
N ILE A 330 11.48 13.36 1.93
CA ILE A 330 11.07 14.02 3.18
C ILE A 330 12.19 13.96 4.24
N LEU A 331 13.40 13.62 3.85
CA LEU A 331 14.55 13.56 4.75
C LEU A 331 14.74 14.87 5.55
N PRO A 332 14.54 16.08 4.98
CA PRO A 332 14.59 17.32 5.75
C PRO A 332 13.63 17.33 6.95
N ILE A 333 12.41 16.78 6.81
CA ILE A 333 11.46 16.66 7.95
C ILE A 333 12.04 15.74 9.02
N LEU A 334 12.68 14.63 8.61
CA LEU A 334 13.28 13.67 9.55
C LEU A 334 14.57 14.18 10.19
N GLN A 335 15.14 15.24 9.65
CA GLN A 335 16.30 15.95 10.19
C GLN A 335 15.93 17.23 10.95
N GLY A 336 14.64 17.54 11.10
CA GLY A 336 14.15 18.73 11.79
C GLY A 336 14.37 20.03 11.01
N GLU A 337 14.59 19.93 9.71
CA GLU A 337 14.83 21.03 8.80
C GLU A 337 13.54 21.52 8.14
N ALA A 338 13.59 22.71 7.53
CA ALA A 338 12.46 23.23 6.77
C ALA A 338 12.21 22.38 5.52
N PHE A 339 10.96 22.03 5.29
CA PHE A 339 10.52 21.27 4.11
C PHE A 339 9.52 22.10 3.30
N GLN A 340 9.66 22.07 2.01
CA GLN A 340 8.70 22.60 1.08
C GLN A 340 8.44 21.57 -0.02
N ARG A 341 7.18 21.19 -0.18
CA ARG A 341 6.78 20.30 -1.27
C ARG A 341 6.72 21.09 -2.58
N GLU A 342 7.50 20.66 -3.54
CA GLU A 342 7.57 21.25 -4.87
C GLU A 342 6.62 20.56 -5.85
N LYS A 343 6.44 19.24 -5.70
CA LYS A 343 5.57 18.43 -6.56
C LYS A 343 4.20 18.24 -5.92
N PRO A 344 3.12 18.33 -6.69
CA PRO A 344 1.79 18.02 -6.17
C PRO A 344 1.69 16.54 -5.80
N LEU A 345 0.80 16.23 -4.86
CA LEU A 345 0.37 14.86 -4.64
C LEU A 345 -0.69 14.51 -5.69
N TYR A 346 -0.56 13.36 -6.31
CA TYR A 346 -1.43 12.96 -7.41
C TYR A 346 -1.91 11.51 -7.25
N TRP A 347 -3.17 11.29 -7.54
CA TRP A 347 -3.81 9.98 -7.53
C TRP A 347 -4.65 9.78 -8.76
N ARG A 348 -4.67 8.55 -9.25
CA ARG A 348 -5.55 8.11 -10.32
C ARG A 348 -5.96 6.66 -10.09
N ASN A 349 -7.21 6.35 -10.33
CA ASN A 349 -7.75 5.00 -10.33
C ASN A 349 -8.27 4.62 -11.72
N SER A 350 -8.30 3.33 -12.01
CA SER A 350 -8.92 2.80 -13.21
C SER A 350 -9.96 1.74 -12.82
N TYR A 351 -11.19 2.17 -12.57
CA TYR A 351 -12.30 1.28 -12.27
C TYR A 351 -13.49 1.54 -13.17
N ARG A 352 -13.57 0.79 -14.27
CA ARG A 352 -14.77 0.74 -15.14
C ARG A 352 -15.51 -0.60 -15.01
N TRP A 353 -15.60 -1.18 -13.82
CA TRP A 353 -16.32 -2.43 -13.65
C TRP A 353 -17.68 -2.14 -13.03
N SER A 354 -18.75 -2.57 -13.72
CA SER A 354 -20.15 -2.38 -13.34
C SER A 354 -20.55 -2.88 -11.95
N TRP A 355 -19.66 -3.60 -11.26
CA TRP A 355 -19.90 -4.14 -9.93
C TRP A 355 -19.24 -3.33 -8.79
N VAL A 356 -18.50 -2.26 -9.10
CA VAL A 356 -17.88 -1.38 -8.08
C VAL A 356 -18.77 -0.18 -7.75
N GLY A 357 -19.90 0.01 -8.43
CA GLY A 357 -20.78 1.17 -8.31
C GLY A 357 -20.31 2.35 -9.18
N ASP A 358 -21.09 3.43 -9.19
CA ASP A 358 -20.74 4.66 -9.89
C ASP A 358 -19.66 5.41 -9.12
N LEU A 359 -18.38 5.05 -9.34
CA LEU A 359 -17.26 5.88 -8.92
C LEU A 359 -17.20 7.08 -9.86
N THR A 360 -17.71 8.20 -9.40
CA THR A 360 -17.76 9.43 -10.19
C THR A 360 -16.43 10.16 -10.19
N PHE A 361 -15.63 10.05 -9.12
CA PHE A 361 -14.35 10.76 -8.98
C PHE A 361 -13.19 9.78 -8.87
N GLU A 362 -12.39 9.66 -9.92
CA GLU A 362 -11.34 8.67 -10.07
C GLU A 362 -9.92 9.23 -10.03
N ALA A 363 -9.76 10.54 -10.02
CA ALA A 363 -8.44 11.16 -9.90
C ALA A 363 -8.47 12.40 -9.03
N ALA A 364 -7.33 12.71 -8.43
CA ALA A 364 -7.17 13.86 -7.58
C ALA A 364 -5.75 14.41 -7.65
N ILE A 365 -5.62 15.72 -7.40
CA ILE A 365 -4.34 16.40 -7.19
C ILE A 365 -4.44 17.27 -5.94
N ARG A 366 -3.37 17.31 -5.14
CA ARG A 366 -3.27 18.17 -3.97
C ARG A 366 -2.04 19.06 -4.02
N GLU A 367 -2.24 20.36 -3.79
CA GLU A 367 -1.19 21.36 -3.62
C GLU A 367 -1.44 22.14 -2.34
N GLY A 368 -0.57 21.98 -1.35
CA GLY A 368 -0.75 22.60 -0.04
C GLY A 368 -2.08 22.20 0.60
N ASP A 369 -2.89 23.19 0.96
CA ASP A 369 -4.21 22.98 1.59
C ASP A 369 -5.31 22.59 0.62
N TRP A 370 -5.08 22.72 -0.69
CA TRP A 370 -6.11 22.55 -1.71
C TRP A 370 -6.02 21.21 -2.41
N LYS A 371 -7.18 20.59 -2.60
CA LYS A 371 -7.33 19.34 -3.35
C LYS A 371 -8.41 19.50 -4.41
N LEU A 372 -8.07 19.13 -5.64
CA LEU A 372 -8.99 19.04 -6.76
C LEU A 372 -9.25 17.57 -7.04
N VAL A 373 -10.50 17.17 -7.15
CA VAL A 373 -10.90 15.83 -7.59
C VAL A 373 -11.61 15.90 -8.94
N SER A 374 -11.49 14.86 -9.73
CA SER A 374 -12.07 14.82 -11.09
C SER A 374 -12.71 13.46 -11.39
N ASP A 375 -13.79 13.52 -12.18
CA ASP A 375 -14.41 12.34 -12.76
C ASP A 375 -13.48 11.63 -13.78
N THR A 376 -13.88 10.44 -14.21
CA THR A 376 -13.13 9.62 -15.18
C THR A 376 -12.89 10.33 -16.51
N LEU A 377 -13.86 11.13 -16.96
CA LEU A 377 -13.83 11.79 -18.25
C LEU A 377 -13.16 13.18 -18.23
N ARG A 378 -12.78 13.68 -17.05
CA ARG A 378 -12.23 15.03 -16.85
C ARG A 378 -13.22 16.13 -17.26
N THR A 379 -14.49 15.87 -17.06
CA THR A 379 -15.60 16.82 -17.36
C THR A 379 -16.12 17.51 -16.11
N GLU A 380 -16.07 16.82 -14.98
CA GLU A 380 -16.52 17.32 -13.68
C GLU A 380 -15.33 17.44 -12.72
N PHE A 381 -15.27 18.55 -11.99
CA PHE A 381 -14.22 18.84 -11.03
C PHE A 381 -14.84 19.45 -9.78
N GLU A 382 -14.35 19.03 -8.61
CA GLU A 382 -14.69 19.62 -7.31
C GLU A 382 -13.40 20.09 -6.62
N LEU A 383 -13.44 21.25 -5.96
CA LEU A 383 -12.32 21.85 -5.23
C LEU A 383 -12.59 21.87 -3.74
N TYR A 384 -11.63 21.39 -2.95
CA TYR A 384 -11.73 21.33 -1.49
C TYR A 384 -10.53 21.99 -0.81
N ASN A 385 -10.74 22.60 0.36
CA ASN A 385 -9.67 22.95 1.27
C ASN A 385 -9.58 21.87 2.36
N ILE A 386 -8.63 20.96 2.26
CA ILE A 386 -8.51 19.75 3.09
C ILE A 386 -8.19 20.05 4.56
N VAL A 387 -7.53 21.17 4.84
CA VAL A 387 -7.22 21.57 6.21
C VAL A 387 -8.49 22.05 6.94
N ARG A 388 -9.40 22.75 6.25
CA ARG A 388 -10.65 23.28 6.83
C ARG A 388 -11.81 22.30 6.73
N ASP A 389 -11.84 21.51 5.66
CA ASP A 389 -12.87 20.51 5.37
C ASP A 389 -12.22 19.18 4.96
N PRO A 390 -11.61 18.43 5.90
CA PRO A 390 -11.01 17.13 5.60
C PRO A 390 -12.06 16.07 5.20
N ARG A 391 -13.35 16.38 5.31
CA ARG A 391 -14.43 15.48 4.91
C ARG A 391 -14.92 15.72 3.48
N GLU A 392 -14.38 16.70 2.80
CA GLU A 392 -14.74 17.03 1.40
C GLU A 392 -16.25 17.19 1.22
N THR A 393 -16.88 17.99 2.12
CA THR A 393 -18.34 18.16 2.18
C THR A 393 -18.83 19.35 1.36
N THR A 394 -17.95 20.31 1.06
CA THR A 394 -18.33 21.57 0.40
C THR A 394 -17.41 21.85 -0.78
N ASP A 395 -17.95 21.75 -2.00
CA ASP A 395 -17.25 22.18 -3.19
C ASP A 395 -17.06 23.72 -3.19
N LEU A 396 -15.81 24.13 -3.28
CA LEU A 396 -15.38 25.53 -3.25
C LEU A 396 -15.02 26.08 -4.64
N SER A 397 -15.23 25.35 -5.71
CA SER A 397 -14.87 25.74 -7.08
C SER A 397 -15.43 27.10 -7.48
N ALA A 398 -16.70 27.35 -7.18
CA ALA A 398 -17.36 28.62 -7.46
C ALA A 398 -16.91 29.76 -6.53
N HIS A 399 -16.40 29.47 -5.33
CA HIS A 399 -15.98 30.47 -4.35
C HIS A 399 -14.53 30.92 -4.55
N TYR A 400 -13.70 30.07 -5.14
CA TYR A 400 -12.27 30.32 -5.38
C TYR A 400 -11.89 30.03 -6.84
N PRO A 401 -12.47 30.74 -7.83
CA PRO A 401 -12.30 30.43 -9.25
C PRO A 401 -10.85 30.51 -9.73
N GLU A 402 -10.04 31.43 -9.18
CA GLU A 402 -8.61 31.54 -9.56
C GLU A 402 -7.82 30.30 -9.12
N ILE A 403 -8.05 29.80 -7.90
CA ILE A 403 -7.42 28.60 -7.39
C ILE A 403 -7.91 27.39 -8.18
N PHE A 404 -9.20 27.31 -8.43
CA PHE A 404 -9.82 26.23 -9.19
C PHE A 404 -9.23 26.11 -10.59
N GLU A 405 -9.18 27.21 -11.37
CA GLU A 405 -8.64 27.18 -12.73
C GLU A 405 -7.14 26.86 -12.76
N ARG A 406 -6.35 27.38 -11.81
CA ARG A 406 -4.93 27.05 -11.68
C ARG A 406 -4.74 25.56 -11.40
N MET A 407 -5.42 25.02 -10.39
CA MET A 407 -5.28 23.60 -10.03
C MET A 407 -5.79 22.67 -11.13
N LYS A 408 -6.86 23.05 -11.82
CA LYS A 408 -7.38 22.31 -12.98
C LYS A 408 -6.36 22.27 -14.12
N ALA A 409 -5.71 23.39 -14.40
CA ALA A 409 -4.65 23.43 -15.42
C ALA A 409 -3.45 22.55 -15.01
N THR A 410 -2.99 22.64 -13.76
CA THR A 410 -1.93 21.77 -13.22
C THR A 410 -2.32 20.30 -13.32
N PHE A 411 -3.54 19.95 -12.89
CA PHE A 411 -4.06 18.59 -12.94
C PHE A 411 -4.04 18.01 -14.37
N ILE A 412 -4.60 18.77 -15.34
CA ILE A 412 -4.69 18.32 -16.74
C ILE A 412 -3.29 18.11 -17.33
N ALA A 413 -2.37 19.01 -17.05
CA ALA A 413 -0.99 18.89 -17.52
C ALA A 413 -0.28 17.67 -16.92
N TYR A 414 -0.44 17.45 -15.61
CA TYR A 414 0.16 16.34 -14.90
C TYR A 414 -0.44 14.99 -15.32
N ASP A 415 -1.78 14.91 -15.40
CA ASP A 415 -2.51 13.72 -15.85
C ASP A 415 -2.09 13.31 -17.27
N LYS A 416 -1.93 14.29 -18.18
CA LYS A 416 -1.44 14.06 -19.54
C LYS A 416 -0.01 13.52 -19.57
N ASP A 417 0.87 14.08 -18.75
CA ASP A 417 2.27 13.66 -18.64
C ASP A 417 2.39 12.24 -18.13
N VAL A 418 1.66 11.91 -17.04
CA VAL A 418 1.59 10.56 -16.48
C VAL A 418 1.07 9.54 -17.50
N LEU A 419 0.01 9.90 -18.23
CA LEU A 419 -0.59 9.00 -19.22
C LEU A 419 0.28 8.80 -20.47
N ALA A 420 1.20 9.68 -20.76
CA ALA A 420 2.11 9.53 -21.89
C ALA A 420 3.09 8.35 -21.72
N GLU A 421 3.41 7.98 -20.49
CA GLU A 421 4.25 6.82 -20.15
C GLU A 421 3.44 5.56 -19.85
N ALA A 422 2.14 5.69 -19.59
CA ALA A 422 1.28 4.61 -19.11
C ALA A 422 1.18 3.46 -20.12
N PRO A 423 1.76 2.27 -19.87
CA PRO A 423 1.69 1.16 -20.82
C PRO A 423 0.32 0.50 -20.77
N SER A 424 -0.16 0.03 -21.92
CA SER A 424 -1.45 -0.68 -22.02
C SER A 424 -1.38 -2.09 -21.44
N TRP A 425 -2.30 -2.46 -20.56
CA TRP A 425 -2.42 -3.85 -20.07
C TRP A 425 -2.73 -4.83 -21.19
N TYR A 426 -3.48 -4.40 -22.21
CA TYR A 426 -3.85 -5.24 -23.35
C TYR A 426 -2.67 -5.56 -24.26
N GLU A 427 -1.68 -4.70 -24.30
CA GLU A 427 -0.41 -4.95 -25.00
C GLU A 427 0.48 -5.92 -24.23
N ARG A 428 0.37 -5.95 -22.91
CA ARG A 428 1.16 -6.77 -22.01
C ARG A 428 0.59 -8.17 -21.78
N ASP A 429 -0.72 -8.35 -21.89
CA ASP A 429 -1.36 -9.67 -21.77
C ASP A 429 -1.77 -10.20 -23.15
N PRO A 430 -1.02 -11.17 -23.71
CA PRO A 430 -1.33 -11.75 -25.04
C PRO A 430 -2.75 -12.29 -25.19
N ARG A 431 -3.39 -12.69 -24.08
CA ARG A 431 -4.78 -13.20 -24.06
C ARG A 431 -5.81 -12.08 -24.23
N MET A 432 -5.40 -10.85 -24.04
CA MET A 432 -6.26 -9.68 -24.13
C MET A 432 -6.19 -8.97 -25.48
N LYS A 433 -5.25 -9.38 -26.37
CA LYS A 433 -5.06 -8.75 -27.70
C LYS A 433 -6.32 -8.72 -28.57
N ASP A 434 -7.18 -9.74 -28.41
CA ASP A 434 -8.43 -9.85 -29.18
C ASP A 434 -9.66 -9.24 -28.45
N LYS A 435 -9.46 -8.75 -27.24
CA LYS A 435 -10.51 -8.13 -26.41
C LYS A 435 -10.26 -6.64 -26.30
N VAL A 436 -10.33 -5.93 -27.42
CA VAL A 436 -10.18 -4.48 -27.43
C VAL A 436 -11.33 -3.84 -26.65
N PRO A 437 -11.09 -3.20 -25.50
CA PRO A 437 -12.11 -2.37 -24.90
C PRO A 437 -12.26 -1.11 -25.73
N THR A 438 -13.45 -0.83 -26.10
CA THR A 438 -13.80 0.49 -26.61
C THR A 438 -13.66 1.50 -25.46
N GLY A 439 -12.54 2.21 -25.42
CA GLY A 439 -12.30 3.37 -24.58
C GLY A 439 -11.36 3.12 -23.39
N HIS A 440 -10.27 3.87 -23.41
CA HIS A 440 -9.36 4.11 -22.28
C HIS A 440 -10.05 4.82 -21.15
#